data_e504d44065e969935ef5b1056a6910e0
#
_entry.id   e504d44065e969935ef5b1056a6910e0
#
_cell.length_a   1.000
_cell.length_b   1.000
_cell.length_c   1.000
_cell.angle_alpha   90.00
_cell.angle_beta   90.00
_cell.angle_gamma   90.00
#
_symmetry.space_group_name_H-M   'P 1'
#
loop_
_entity.id
_entity.type
_entity.pdbx_description
1 polymer ?
#
loop_
_entity_poly.entity_id
_entity_poly.type
_entity_poly.pdbx_seq_one_letter_code
_entity_poly.pdbx_strand_id
1 'polypeptide(L)'
;KLDHSEFDTFKDFYSGNWQKFVEYNIKDVELVDRLEDKMKLIELALTMAYDAKVNFADVYYQVRMWDAIIYNYLKKRNIVIPPKKGAKKDDKYAGAYVKEPIPGSYDWVVSFDLNSLYPHLIMQYNISPETLVDEPHPRCSVDKILSGTFIADGRYATAANGAMYRKDVRGFLPELMDKIYKERTIYKKKMLAAKQENEKSPSKALEKEIARCNNIQM
;
A
#
# COMPACT_ATOMS: atom_id res chain seq x y z
N LYS A 1 20.64 22.42 -3.08
CA LYS A 1 20.50 23.47 -2.07
C LYS A 1 21.71 24.38 -2.09
N LEU A 2 21.52 25.69 -1.81
CA LEU A 2 22.62 26.58 -1.55
C LEU A 2 23.23 26.28 -0.17
N ASP A 3 24.55 26.38 -0.06
CA ASP A 3 25.24 26.17 1.20
C ASP A 3 25.09 27.41 2.12
N HIS A 4 24.77 27.15 3.37
CA HIS A 4 24.65 28.16 4.42
C HIS A 4 25.35 27.73 5.72
N SER A 5 26.26 26.76 5.64
CA SER A 5 26.96 26.18 6.79
C SER A 5 27.87 27.17 7.52
N GLU A 6 28.11 28.35 6.95
CA GLU A 6 28.83 29.47 7.55
C GLU A 6 28.04 30.20 8.66
N PHE A 7 26.73 29.88 8.79
CA PHE A 7 25.86 30.47 9.82
C PHE A 7 25.34 29.39 10.77
N ASP A 8 25.43 29.65 12.06
CA ASP A 8 25.01 28.72 13.11
C ASP A 8 23.47 28.55 13.17
N THR A 9 22.75 29.64 12.94
CA THR A 9 21.30 29.66 12.95
C THR A 9 20.72 30.39 11.73
N PHE A 10 19.44 30.08 11.40
CA PHE A 10 18.72 30.84 10.37
C PHE A 10 18.58 32.33 10.71
N LYS A 11 18.56 32.69 12.00
CA LYS A 11 18.53 34.07 12.43
C LYS A 11 19.86 34.79 12.11
N ASP A 12 20.98 34.12 12.33
CA ASP A 12 22.31 34.66 11.98
C ASP A 12 22.47 34.80 10.48
N PHE A 13 21.95 33.83 9.72
CA PHE A 13 21.91 33.89 8.27
C PHE A 13 21.08 35.08 7.76
N TYR A 14 19.86 35.22 8.27
CA TYR A 14 18.98 36.34 7.96
C TYR A 14 19.58 37.71 8.29
N SER A 15 20.25 37.84 9.46
CA SER A 15 20.82 39.11 9.93
C SER A 15 22.19 39.41 9.31
N GLY A 16 22.96 38.37 8.99
CA GLY A 16 24.33 38.49 8.50
C GLY A 16 24.44 38.68 7.00
N ASN A 17 23.59 38.02 6.21
CA ASN A 17 23.62 38.13 4.75
C ASN A 17 22.23 38.01 4.15
N TRP A 18 21.48 39.12 4.17
CA TRP A 18 20.13 39.20 3.67
C TRP A 18 19.98 38.78 2.19
N GLN A 19 20.90 39.23 1.33
CA GLN A 19 20.87 38.90 -0.08
C GLN A 19 20.95 37.40 -0.30
N LYS A 20 21.92 36.73 0.30
CA LYS A 20 22.10 35.28 0.21
C LYS A 20 20.93 34.51 0.82
N PHE A 21 20.33 35.06 1.89
CA PHE A 21 19.13 34.48 2.50
C PHE A 21 17.93 34.51 1.54
N VAL A 22 17.71 35.61 0.82
CA VAL A 22 16.65 35.71 -0.20
C VAL A 22 16.91 34.74 -1.35
N GLU A 23 18.15 34.69 -1.86
CA GLU A 23 18.53 33.74 -2.92
C GLU A 23 18.33 32.29 -2.48
N TYR A 24 18.67 31.97 -1.25
CA TYR A 24 18.41 30.65 -0.66
C TYR A 24 16.91 30.31 -0.66
N ASN A 25 16.06 31.26 -0.24
CA ASN A 25 14.61 31.08 -0.19
C ASN A 25 14.02 30.87 -1.59
N ILE A 26 14.43 31.71 -2.56
CA ILE A 26 14.02 31.55 -3.97
C ILE A 26 14.42 30.15 -4.47
N LYS A 27 15.63 29.70 -4.12
CA LYS A 27 16.11 28.38 -4.53
C LYS A 27 15.32 27.24 -3.91
N ASP A 28 14.90 27.36 -2.66
CA ASP A 28 14.07 26.36 -2.01
C ASP A 28 12.69 26.24 -2.69
N VAL A 29 12.08 27.34 -3.10
CA VAL A 29 10.81 27.32 -3.87
C VAL A 29 11.00 26.68 -5.25
N GLU A 30 12.04 27.09 -6.01
CA GLU A 30 12.37 26.45 -7.29
C GLU A 30 12.58 24.93 -7.18
N LEU A 31 13.16 24.47 -6.07
CA LEU A 31 13.39 23.05 -5.85
C LEU A 31 12.08 22.29 -5.64
N VAL A 32 11.09 22.89 -4.96
CA VAL A 32 9.76 22.30 -4.81
C VAL A 32 9.09 22.14 -6.16
N ASP A 33 9.10 23.17 -7.01
CA ASP A 33 8.56 23.11 -8.38
C ASP A 33 9.23 22.01 -9.21
N ARG A 34 10.56 21.94 -9.16
CA ARG A 34 11.32 20.88 -9.87
C ARG A 34 11.02 19.47 -9.36
N LEU A 35 10.78 19.33 -8.05
CA LEU A 35 10.37 18.05 -7.47
C LEU A 35 8.98 17.63 -7.99
N GLU A 36 8.03 18.57 -7.99
CA GLU A 36 6.69 18.30 -8.54
C GLU A 36 6.76 17.97 -10.03
N ASP A 37 7.52 18.72 -10.81
CA ASP A 37 7.72 18.45 -12.25
C ASP A 37 8.28 17.04 -12.52
N LYS A 38 9.19 16.59 -11.67
CA LYS A 38 9.81 15.27 -11.80
C LYS A 38 8.94 14.12 -11.26
N MET A 39 8.30 14.32 -10.12
CA MET A 39 7.60 13.27 -9.38
C MET A 39 6.11 13.23 -9.63
N LYS A 40 5.50 14.35 -10.06
CA LYS A 40 4.05 14.47 -10.33
C LYS A 40 3.17 14.04 -9.14
N LEU A 41 3.57 14.46 -7.93
CA LEU A 41 2.90 14.06 -6.68
C LEU A 41 1.50 14.64 -6.54
N ILE A 42 1.28 15.86 -7.02
CA ILE A 42 -0.07 16.49 -7.01
C ILE A 42 -1.00 15.72 -7.95
N GLU A 43 -0.52 15.38 -9.15
CA GLU A 43 -1.32 14.58 -10.10
C GLU A 43 -1.65 13.20 -9.52
N LEU A 44 -0.68 12.56 -8.86
CA LEU A 44 -0.89 11.29 -8.17
C LEU A 44 -1.96 11.43 -7.07
N ALA A 45 -1.83 12.42 -6.20
CA ALA A 45 -2.79 12.65 -5.11
C ALA A 45 -4.20 12.96 -5.64
N LEU A 46 -4.34 13.75 -6.70
CA LEU A 46 -5.62 14.01 -7.35
C LEU A 46 -6.22 12.73 -7.97
N THR A 47 -5.42 11.90 -8.60
CA THR A 47 -5.86 10.61 -9.15
C THR A 47 -6.38 9.71 -8.04
N MET A 48 -5.65 9.58 -6.94
CA MET A 48 -6.08 8.81 -5.78
C MET A 48 -7.37 9.36 -5.15
N ALA A 49 -7.49 10.69 -5.01
CA ALA A 49 -8.69 11.33 -4.47
C ALA A 49 -9.92 11.05 -5.32
N TYR A 50 -9.76 11.13 -6.64
CA TYR A 50 -10.84 10.87 -7.59
C TYR A 50 -11.29 9.41 -7.57
N ASP A 51 -10.36 8.47 -7.59
CA ASP A 51 -10.65 7.04 -7.60
C ASP A 51 -11.27 6.56 -6.28
N ALA A 52 -10.72 7.01 -5.16
CA ALA A 52 -11.24 6.71 -3.83
C ALA A 52 -12.52 7.50 -3.48
N LYS A 53 -12.83 8.57 -4.23
CA LYS A 53 -13.95 9.51 -3.96
C LYS A 53 -13.86 10.17 -2.59
N VAL A 54 -12.69 10.69 -2.30
CA VAL A 54 -12.38 11.45 -1.08
C VAL A 54 -11.91 12.85 -1.42
N ASN A 55 -11.89 13.75 -0.42
CA ASN A 55 -11.27 15.05 -0.59
C ASN A 55 -9.75 14.91 -0.74
N PHE A 56 -9.11 15.85 -1.42
CA PHE A 56 -7.66 15.86 -1.62
C PHE A 56 -6.87 15.67 -0.30
N ALA A 57 -7.27 16.35 0.76
CA ALA A 57 -6.61 16.24 2.06
C ALA A 57 -6.73 14.84 2.70
N ASP A 58 -7.79 14.08 2.39
CA ASP A 58 -8.02 12.75 2.96
C ASP A 58 -7.16 11.66 2.33
N VAL A 59 -6.55 11.92 1.15
CA VAL A 59 -5.63 10.99 0.49
C VAL A 59 -4.42 10.66 1.37
N TYR A 60 -4.00 11.58 2.22
CA TYR A 60 -2.87 11.38 3.15
C TYR A 60 -3.23 10.54 4.37
N TYR A 61 -4.51 10.17 4.53
CA TYR A 61 -5.02 9.34 5.62
C TYR A 61 -5.54 8.01 5.08
N GLN A 62 -4.70 6.99 5.08
CA GLN A 62 -5.03 5.67 4.52
C GLN A 62 -6.37 5.11 5.04
N VAL A 63 -6.63 5.22 6.34
CA VAL A 63 -7.87 4.71 6.94
C VAL A 63 -9.10 5.40 6.35
N ARG A 64 -9.09 6.73 6.19
CA ARG A 64 -10.21 7.47 5.60
C ARG A 64 -10.44 7.10 4.13
N MET A 65 -9.35 6.94 3.40
CA MET A 65 -9.40 6.53 1.99
C MET A 65 -10.02 5.13 1.85
N TRP A 66 -9.57 4.16 2.65
CA TRP A 66 -10.14 2.82 2.65
C TRP A 66 -11.59 2.79 3.14
N ASP A 67 -11.95 3.55 4.18
CA ASP A 67 -13.35 3.70 4.64
C ASP A 67 -14.25 4.17 3.49
N ALA A 68 -13.81 5.16 2.69
CA ALA A 68 -14.59 5.66 1.56
C ALA A 68 -14.69 4.65 0.41
N ILE A 69 -13.60 3.97 0.07
CA ILE A 69 -13.58 2.92 -0.96
C ILE A 69 -14.56 1.80 -0.59
N ILE A 70 -14.46 1.29 0.63
CA ILE A 70 -15.32 0.21 1.14
C ILE A 70 -16.78 0.68 1.19
N TYR A 71 -17.04 1.88 1.72
CA TYR A 71 -18.39 2.45 1.76
C TYR A 71 -19.01 2.53 0.36
N ASN A 72 -18.30 3.09 -0.61
CA ASN A 72 -18.80 3.22 -1.98
C ASN A 72 -19.03 1.86 -2.66
N TYR A 73 -18.18 0.89 -2.36
CA TYR A 73 -18.29 -0.46 -2.87
C TYR A 73 -19.54 -1.17 -2.33
N LEU A 74 -19.77 -1.11 -1.02
CA LEU A 74 -20.91 -1.75 -0.35
C LEU A 74 -22.23 -1.02 -0.66
N LYS A 75 -22.22 0.32 -0.71
CA LYS A 75 -23.38 1.12 -1.09
C LYS A 75 -23.95 0.73 -2.47
N LYS A 76 -23.08 0.48 -3.45
CA LYS A 76 -23.51 0.01 -4.79
C LYS A 76 -24.22 -1.34 -4.76
N ARG A 77 -24.04 -2.12 -3.71
CA ARG A 77 -24.67 -3.43 -3.48
C ARG A 77 -25.83 -3.38 -2.51
N ASN A 78 -26.25 -2.18 -2.09
CA ASN A 78 -27.27 -1.96 -1.06
C ASN A 78 -26.95 -2.63 0.28
N ILE A 79 -25.65 -2.72 0.62
CA ILE A 79 -25.17 -3.26 1.90
C ILE A 79 -24.86 -2.09 2.82
N VAL A 80 -25.48 -2.09 4.00
CA VAL A 80 -25.27 -1.07 5.04
C VAL A 80 -24.11 -1.52 5.93
N ILE A 81 -23.15 -0.60 6.14
CA ILE A 81 -22.05 -0.82 7.08
C ILE A 81 -22.58 -0.60 8.50
N PRO A 82 -22.37 -1.55 9.43
CA PRO A 82 -22.79 -1.36 10.82
C PRO A 82 -22.02 -0.21 11.48
N PRO A 83 -22.60 0.46 12.48
CA PRO A 83 -21.92 1.53 13.19
C PRO A 83 -20.66 1.01 13.89
N LYS A 84 -19.63 1.85 13.96
CA LYS A 84 -18.38 1.52 14.65
C LYS A 84 -18.69 1.22 16.13
N LYS A 85 -18.41 0.00 16.56
CA LYS A 85 -18.43 -0.34 17.98
C LYS A 85 -17.13 0.16 18.60
N GLY A 86 -17.20 0.93 19.68
CA GLY A 86 -16.01 1.33 20.44
C GLY A 86 -15.35 0.08 21.04
N ALA A 87 -14.34 -0.45 20.38
CA ALA A 87 -13.53 -1.52 20.92
C ALA A 87 -12.41 -0.89 21.76
N LYS A 88 -12.27 -1.29 23.01
CA LYS A 88 -11.04 -1.05 23.76
C LYS A 88 -9.95 -1.88 23.10
N LYS A 89 -8.87 -1.23 22.69
CA LYS A 89 -7.66 -1.90 22.17
C LYS A 89 -6.86 -2.48 23.34
N ASP A 90 -7.40 -3.48 24.01
CA ASP A 90 -6.71 -4.10 25.13
C ASP A 90 -5.80 -5.27 24.69
N ASP A 91 -6.03 -5.83 23.49
CA ASP A 91 -5.26 -6.94 22.95
C ASP A 91 -4.17 -6.47 21.98
N LYS A 92 -2.92 -6.79 22.32
CA LYS A 92 -1.77 -6.67 21.41
C LYS A 92 -1.67 -7.96 20.60
N TYR A 93 -1.76 -7.85 19.28
CA TYR A 93 -1.43 -8.97 18.39
C TYR A 93 0.08 -8.98 18.07
N ALA A 94 0.64 -10.17 17.90
CA ALA A 94 2.03 -10.33 17.48
C ALA A 94 2.23 -9.74 16.06
N GLY A 95 3.30 -8.99 15.89
CA GLY A 95 3.71 -8.48 14.59
C GLY A 95 4.30 -9.57 13.67
N ALA A 96 4.94 -9.14 12.60
CA ALA A 96 5.64 -10.06 11.69
C ALA A 96 6.79 -10.79 12.42
N TYR A 97 6.92 -12.09 12.17
CA TYR A 97 8.08 -12.85 12.63
C TYR A 97 9.31 -12.49 11.79
N VAL A 98 10.37 -12.10 12.46
CA VAL A 98 11.69 -11.88 11.84
C VAL A 98 12.64 -12.89 12.45
N LYS A 99 13.18 -13.78 11.61
CA LYS A 99 14.19 -14.73 12.05
C LYS A 99 15.53 -14.01 12.25
N GLU A 100 16.15 -14.21 13.41
CA GLU A 100 17.49 -13.68 13.67
C GLU A 100 18.49 -14.22 12.65
N PRO A 101 19.33 -13.36 12.03
CA PRO A 101 20.34 -13.81 11.09
C PRO A 101 21.43 -14.58 11.81
N ILE A 102 21.94 -15.62 11.18
CA ILE A 102 23.14 -16.33 11.64
C ILE A 102 24.33 -15.67 10.92
N PRO A 103 25.18 -14.89 11.62
CA PRO A 103 26.33 -14.25 10.99
C PRO A 103 27.31 -15.28 10.42
N GLY A 104 27.78 -15.03 9.19
CA GLY A 104 28.72 -15.95 8.53
C GLY A 104 28.95 -15.57 7.08
N SER A 105 29.86 -16.27 6.43
CA SER A 105 30.05 -16.24 4.98
C SER A 105 29.30 -17.39 4.36
N TYR A 106 28.49 -17.10 3.33
CA TYR A 106 27.64 -18.08 2.67
C TYR A 106 27.88 -18.08 1.17
N ASP A 107 28.07 -19.28 0.62
CA ASP A 107 28.10 -19.48 -0.82
C ASP A 107 26.70 -19.77 -1.34
N TRP A 108 26.41 -19.34 -2.57
CA TRP A 108 25.14 -19.63 -3.25
C TRP A 108 23.89 -19.09 -2.52
N VAL A 109 23.91 -17.79 -2.19
CA VAL A 109 22.76 -17.14 -1.56
C VAL A 109 21.66 -16.86 -2.58
N VAL A 110 20.44 -17.34 -2.29
CA VAL A 110 19.24 -17.09 -3.11
C VAL A 110 18.25 -16.29 -2.27
N SER A 111 17.79 -15.18 -2.81
CA SER A 111 16.78 -14.32 -2.19
C SER A 111 15.45 -14.46 -2.92
N PHE A 112 14.38 -14.68 -2.16
CA PHE A 112 13.00 -14.73 -2.67
C PHE A 112 12.17 -13.64 -2.01
N ASP A 113 11.29 -13.02 -2.81
CA ASP A 113 10.30 -12.08 -2.32
C ASP A 113 8.90 -12.47 -2.82
N LEU A 114 7.91 -12.35 -1.94
CA LEU A 114 6.51 -12.65 -2.26
C LEU A 114 5.79 -11.38 -2.70
N ASN A 115 5.53 -11.28 -3.98
CA ASN A 115 4.80 -10.14 -4.55
C ASN A 115 3.42 -9.96 -3.90
N SER A 116 3.18 -8.78 -3.32
CA SER A 116 1.87 -8.41 -2.78
C SER A 116 1.31 -9.44 -1.79
N LEU A 117 2.14 -9.88 -0.83
CA LEU A 117 1.81 -10.95 0.12
C LEU A 117 0.44 -10.77 0.80
N TYR A 118 0.20 -9.60 1.41
CA TYR A 118 -1.05 -9.37 2.15
C TYR A 118 -2.31 -9.44 1.27
N PRO A 119 -2.38 -8.77 0.11
CA PRO A 119 -3.51 -8.92 -0.82
C PRO A 119 -3.76 -10.38 -1.22
N HIS A 120 -2.70 -11.14 -1.51
CA HIS A 120 -2.85 -12.55 -1.88
C HIS A 120 -3.33 -13.43 -0.74
N LEU A 121 -2.88 -13.20 0.49
CA LEU A 121 -3.39 -13.89 1.67
C LEU A 121 -4.89 -13.58 1.90
N ILE A 122 -5.29 -12.32 1.77
CA ILE A 122 -6.71 -11.93 1.86
C ILE A 122 -7.54 -12.68 0.81
N MET A 123 -7.06 -12.74 -0.42
CA MET A 123 -7.76 -13.43 -1.51
C MET A 123 -7.79 -14.95 -1.33
N GLN A 124 -6.68 -15.55 -0.91
CA GLN A 124 -6.51 -16.99 -0.77
C GLN A 124 -7.32 -17.56 0.39
N TYR A 125 -7.26 -16.90 1.54
CA TYR A 125 -7.97 -17.33 2.75
C TYR A 125 -9.40 -16.79 2.84
N ASN A 126 -9.83 -16.01 1.86
CA ASN A 126 -11.14 -15.38 1.85
C ASN A 126 -11.40 -14.51 3.10
N ILE A 127 -10.39 -13.73 3.50
CA ILE A 127 -10.42 -12.93 4.73
C ILE A 127 -11.37 -11.74 4.54
N SER A 128 -12.50 -11.78 5.22
CA SER A 128 -13.48 -10.70 5.22
C SER A 128 -14.37 -10.81 6.48
N PRO A 129 -14.93 -9.71 6.99
CA PRO A 129 -15.76 -9.75 8.20
C PRO A 129 -16.94 -10.71 8.10
N GLU A 130 -17.60 -10.77 6.95
CA GLU A 130 -18.78 -11.63 6.74
C GLU A 130 -18.45 -13.10 6.50
N THR A 131 -17.20 -13.43 6.24
CA THR A 131 -16.73 -14.80 6.06
C THR A 131 -16.08 -15.38 7.31
N LEU A 132 -15.73 -14.51 8.27
CA LEU A 132 -15.15 -14.93 9.54
C LEU A 132 -16.17 -15.73 10.36
N VAL A 133 -15.73 -16.86 10.89
CA VAL A 133 -16.50 -17.67 11.84
C VAL A 133 -16.16 -17.20 13.26
N ASP A 134 -17.16 -17.02 14.09
CA ASP A 134 -17.02 -16.42 15.43
C ASP A 134 -16.06 -17.20 16.35
N GLU A 135 -16.05 -18.54 16.23
CA GLU A 135 -15.21 -19.39 17.05
C GLU A 135 -13.99 -19.89 16.27
N PRO A 136 -12.78 -19.73 16.82
CA PRO A 136 -11.58 -20.28 16.20
C PRO A 136 -11.58 -21.82 16.26
N HIS A 137 -10.86 -22.44 15.34
CA HIS A 137 -10.76 -23.89 15.27
C HIS A 137 -10.05 -24.46 16.52
N PRO A 138 -10.72 -25.29 17.34
CA PRO A 138 -10.23 -25.66 18.68
C PRO A 138 -8.96 -26.52 18.66
N ARG A 139 -8.65 -27.17 17.54
CA ARG A 139 -7.48 -28.03 17.36
C ARG A 139 -6.37 -27.39 16.53
N CYS A 140 -6.54 -26.17 16.06
CA CYS A 140 -5.53 -25.48 15.26
C CYS A 140 -4.50 -24.81 16.18
N SER A 141 -3.24 -25.06 15.93
CA SER A 141 -2.12 -24.32 16.51
C SER A 141 -0.94 -24.30 15.52
N VAL A 142 -0.06 -23.32 15.67
CA VAL A 142 1.14 -23.20 14.83
C VAL A 142 1.96 -24.48 14.85
N ASP A 143 2.17 -25.07 16.05
CA ASP A 143 2.97 -26.30 16.21
C ASP A 143 2.36 -27.50 15.47
N LYS A 144 1.03 -27.63 15.50
CA LYS A 144 0.32 -28.70 14.77
C LYS A 144 0.35 -28.52 13.26
N ILE A 145 0.36 -27.27 12.79
CA ILE A 145 0.52 -26.97 11.36
C ILE A 145 1.94 -27.31 10.91
N LEU A 146 2.96 -26.89 11.67
CA LEU A 146 4.36 -27.14 11.36
C LEU A 146 4.72 -28.64 11.42
N SER A 147 4.14 -29.39 12.35
CA SER A 147 4.30 -30.84 12.47
C SER A 147 3.47 -31.64 11.46
N GLY A 148 2.63 -31.00 10.65
CA GLY A 148 1.75 -31.67 9.69
C GLY A 148 0.62 -32.50 10.31
N THR A 149 0.38 -32.36 11.62
CA THR A 149 -0.66 -33.10 12.34
C THR A 149 -2.03 -32.41 12.30
N PHE A 150 -2.10 -31.18 11.83
CA PHE A 150 -3.35 -30.47 11.65
C PHE A 150 -3.99 -30.78 10.30
N ILE A 151 -5.21 -31.30 10.33
CA ILE A 151 -6.02 -31.54 9.14
C ILE A 151 -7.11 -30.47 9.08
N ALA A 152 -7.02 -29.60 8.06
CA ALA A 152 -8.00 -28.54 7.84
C ALA A 152 -9.34 -29.12 7.33
N ASP A 153 -10.46 -28.59 7.82
CA ASP A 153 -11.77 -28.85 7.23
C ASP A 153 -11.85 -28.11 5.86
N GLY A 154 -12.12 -28.86 4.81
CA GLY A 154 -12.19 -28.32 3.44
C GLY A 154 -13.22 -27.19 3.23
N ARG A 155 -14.21 -27.06 4.13
CA ARG A 155 -15.26 -26.02 4.10
C ARG A 155 -14.74 -24.63 4.48
N TYR A 156 -13.65 -24.58 5.24
CA TYR A 156 -13.07 -23.35 5.76
C TYR A 156 -11.64 -23.16 5.32
N ALA A 157 -11.22 -21.91 5.18
CA ALA A 157 -9.82 -21.53 5.17
C ALA A 157 -9.42 -21.24 6.62
N THR A 158 -8.47 -21.99 7.16
CA THR A 158 -8.05 -21.86 8.55
C THR A 158 -6.69 -21.18 8.62
N ALA A 159 -6.60 -20.07 9.33
CA ALA A 159 -5.36 -19.37 9.59
C ALA A 159 -4.58 -20.03 10.76
N ALA A 160 -3.29 -19.73 10.86
CA ALA A 160 -2.42 -20.35 11.86
C ALA A 160 -2.80 -20.06 13.32
N ASN A 161 -3.52 -18.96 13.56
CA ASN A 161 -4.09 -18.60 14.86
C ASN A 161 -5.44 -19.29 15.15
N GLY A 162 -5.89 -20.16 14.27
CA GLY A 162 -7.16 -20.87 14.39
C GLY A 162 -8.36 -20.13 13.79
N ALA A 163 -8.23 -18.89 13.36
CA ALA A 163 -9.34 -18.17 12.71
C ALA A 163 -9.78 -18.89 11.44
N MET A 164 -11.10 -19.08 11.29
CA MET A 164 -11.70 -19.77 10.15
C MET A 164 -12.50 -18.81 9.30
N TYR A 165 -12.35 -18.95 7.99
CA TYR A 165 -13.09 -18.17 6.99
C TYR A 165 -13.86 -19.11 6.06
N ARG A 166 -15.14 -18.82 5.84
CA ARG A 166 -16.01 -19.58 4.95
C ARG A 166 -15.52 -19.53 3.51
N LYS A 167 -15.63 -20.63 2.78
CA LYS A 167 -15.28 -20.74 1.35
C LYS A 167 -16.49 -20.78 0.42
N ASP A 168 -17.68 -21.01 0.95
CA ASP A 168 -18.92 -21.10 0.19
C ASP A 168 -19.41 -19.75 -0.38
N VAL A 169 -19.00 -18.64 0.26
CA VAL A 169 -19.34 -17.28 -0.18
C VAL A 169 -18.05 -16.49 -0.33
N ARG A 170 -17.88 -15.77 -1.44
CA ARG A 170 -16.74 -14.87 -1.65
C ARG A 170 -16.93 -13.61 -0.82
N GLY A 171 -15.96 -13.29 0.04
CA GLY A 171 -15.97 -12.08 0.83
C GLY A 171 -15.75 -10.81 -0.01
N PHE A 172 -16.27 -9.66 0.46
CA PHE A 172 -16.15 -8.41 -0.29
C PHE A 172 -14.70 -7.88 -0.32
N LEU A 173 -13.92 -8.09 0.75
CA LEU A 173 -12.51 -7.67 0.76
C LEU A 173 -11.67 -8.46 -0.25
N PRO A 174 -11.75 -9.81 -0.31
CA PRO A 174 -11.11 -10.59 -1.36
C PRO A 174 -11.53 -10.19 -2.77
N GLU A 175 -12.81 -9.89 -2.99
CA GLU A 175 -13.30 -9.44 -4.29
C GLU A 175 -12.72 -8.07 -4.69
N LEU A 176 -12.69 -7.14 -3.72
CA LEU A 176 -12.12 -5.81 -3.91
C LEU A 176 -10.61 -5.88 -4.18
N MET A 177 -9.88 -6.70 -3.42
CA MET A 177 -8.44 -6.91 -3.62
C MET A 177 -8.14 -7.51 -4.99
N ASP A 178 -8.89 -8.52 -5.42
CA ASP A 178 -8.74 -9.16 -6.74
C ASP A 178 -8.95 -8.13 -7.86
N LYS A 179 -9.97 -7.30 -7.74
CA LYS A 179 -10.25 -6.24 -8.71
C LYS A 179 -9.09 -5.25 -8.81
N ILE A 180 -8.67 -4.67 -7.67
CA ILE A 180 -7.60 -3.68 -7.62
C ILE A 180 -6.28 -4.29 -8.15
N TYR A 181 -5.97 -5.52 -7.76
CA TYR A 181 -4.76 -6.20 -8.20
C TYR A 181 -4.74 -6.48 -9.71
N LYS A 182 -5.88 -6.88 -10.28
CA LYS A 182 -6.03 -7.06 -11.74
C LYS A 182 -5.85 -5.74 -12.49
N GLU A 183 -6.50 -4.68 -12.04
CA GLU A 183 -6.35 -3.34 -12.63
C GLU A 183 -4.90 -2.87 -12.56
N ARG A 184 -4.27 -2.97 -11.40
CA ARG A 184 -2.84 -2.66 -11.22
C ARG A 184 -1.96 -3.43 -12.21
N THR A 185 -2.20 -4.72 -12.37
CA THR A 185 -1.41 -5.58 -13.27
C THR A 185 -1.56 -5.16 -14.72
N ILE A 186 -2.77 -4.77 -15.15
CA ILE A 186 -3.03 -4.25 -16.50
C ILE A 186 -2.23 -2.98 -16.76
N TYR A 187 -2.31 -2.00 -15.84
CA TYR A 187 -1.60 -0.73 -15.99
C TYR A 187 -0.09 -0.88 -15.88
N LYS A 188 0.40 -1.78 -15.02
CA LYS A 188 1.82 -2.13 -14.97
C LYS A 188 2.34 -2.68 -16.30
N LYS A 189 1.58 -3.58 -16.94
CA LYS A 189 1.95 -4.12 -18.27
C LYS A 189 1.96 -3.04 -19.35
N LYS A 190 0.94 -2.14 -19.35
CA LYS A 190 0.88 -1.00 -20.28
C LYS A 190 2.08 -0.06 -20.08
N MET A 191 2.39 0.27 -18.83
CA MET A 191 3.55 1.10 -18.50
C MET A 191 4.85 0.48 -19.01
N LEU A 192 5.06 -0.81 -18.80
CA LEU A 192 6.27 -1.51 -19.24
C LEU A 192 6.38 -1.54 -20.78
N ALA A 193 5.27 -1.80 -21.46
CA ALA A 193 5.23 -1.75 -22.93
C ALA A 193 5.56 -0.35 -23.49
N ALA A 194 4.93 0.69 -22.90
CA ALA A 194 5.23 2.07 -23.28
C ALA A 194 6.68 2.47 -22.99
N LYS A 195 7.29 1.99 -21.90
CA LYS A 195 8.71 2.20 -21.62
C LYS A 195 9.61 1.58 -22.68
N GLN A 196 9.35 0.31 -23.05
CA GLN A 196 10.13 -0.38 -24.09
C GLN A 196 10.00 0.31 -25.46
N GLU A 197 8.82 0.82 -25.78
CA GLU A 197 8.60 1.58 -27.02
C GLU A 197 9.30 2.93 -26.98
N ASN A 198 9.25 3.64 -25.85
CA ASN A 198 9.92 4.93 -25.66
C ASN A 198 11.45 4.81 -25.71
N GLU A 199 12.03 3.69 -25.29
CA GLU A 199 13.46 3.40 -25.42
C GLU A 199 13.87 3.26 -26.88
N LYS A 200 12.99 2.74 -27.74
CA LYS A 200 13.25 2.56 -29.19
C LYS A 200 13.00 3.85 -29.98
N SER A 201 11.95 4.57 -29.62
CA SER A 201 11.48 5.78 -30.29
C SER A 201 10.96 6.79 -29.26
N PRO A 202 11.82 7.64 -28.71
CA PRO A 202 11.44 8.61 -27.67
C PRO A 202 10.33 9.55 -28.15
N SER A 203 9.25 9.66 -27.35
CA SER A 203 8.10 10.50 -27.66
C SER A 203 7.49 11.08 -26.39
N LYS A 204 7.15 12.37 -26.41
CA LYS A 204 6.42 13.04 -25.32
C LYS A 204 5.05 12.39 -25.03
N ALA A 205 4.43 11.78 -26.02
CA ALA A 205 3.17 11.06 -25.85
C ALA A 205 3.38 9.78 -25.02
N LEU A 206 4.43 9.03 -25.32
CA LEU A 206 4.81 7.83 -24.54
C LEU A 206 5.23 8.19 -23.11
N GLU A 207 5.97 9.28 -22.91
CA GLU A 207 6.32 9.76 -21.56
C GLU A 207 5.08 10.07 -20.72
N LYS A 208 4.08 10.73 -21.30
CA LYS A 208 2.79 10.99 -20.64
C LYS A 208 2.03 9.71 -20.32
N GLU A 209 2.00 8.75 -21.25
CA GLU A 209 1.34 7.46 -21.03
C GLU A 209 2.06 6.65 -19.93
N ILE A 210 3.38 6.65 -19.91
CA ILE A 210 4.18 6.03 -18.84
C ILE A 210 3.83 6.64 -17.49
N ALA A 211 3.82 7.98 -17.38
CA ALA A 211 3.49 8.69 -16.15
C ALA A 211 2.07 8.36 -15.69
N ARG A 212 1.09 8.43 -16.59
CA ARG A 212 -0.30 8.09 -16.31
C ARG A 212 -0.47 6.65 -15.82
N CYS A 213 0.10 5.68 -16.52
CA CYS A 213 0.01 4.27 -16.13
C CYS A 213 0.73 4.00 -14.82
N ASN A 214 1.83 4.73 -14.55
CA ASN A 214 2.53 4.63 -13.28
C ASN A 214 1.67 5.14 -12.11
N ASN A 215 1.01 6.27 -12.26
CA ASN A 215 0.14 6.85 -11.24
C ASN A 215 -1.07 5.95 -10.91
N ILE A 216 -1.65 5.30 -11.94
CA ILE A 216 -2.80 4.41 -11.72
C ILE A 216 -2.38 3.07 -11.07
N GLN A 217 -1.17 2.57 -11.34
CA GLN A 217 -0.72 1.27 -10.79
C GLN A 217 -0.15 1.36 -9.37
N MET A 218 0.20 2.55 -8.91
CA MET A 218 0.69 2.81 -7.55
C MET A 218 -0.43 2.78 -6.53
#